data_5fa22a6b77f13dd648f38986d754d052
#
_entry.id   5fa22a6b77f13dd648f38986d754d052
#
_cell.length_a   1.000
_cell.length_b   1.000
_cell.length_c   1.000
_cell.angle_alpha   90.00
_cell.angle_beta   90.00
_cell.angle_gamma   90.00
#
_symmetry.space_group_name_H-M   'P 1'
#
loop_
_entity.id
_entity.type
_entity.pdbx_description
1 polymer ?
#
loop_
_entity_poly.entity_id
_entity_poly.type
_entity_poly.pdbx_seq_one_letter_code
_entity_poly.pdbx_strand_id
1 'polypeptide(L)'
;MADEHSCVAAVVTIDDETAIRSLLARLHDAWARGDGAAYAQCFAEHSDYITFNGMHLRGRADNLALHSALFRGVLKGTRLSAEIESIVLLSSGIALVHTAGSGRKRSYQTYVLVKSGAEWLIRSFQNTRVQPLSVWITRWAQRRADLT
;
A
#
# COMPACT_ATOMS: atom_id res chain seq x y z
N MET A 1 20.46 32.90 3.33
CA MET A 1 21.03 31.70 2.71
C MET A 1 20.21 30.53 3.19
N ALA A 2 19.28 30.09 2.37
CA ALA A 2 18.45 28.92 2.66
C ALA A 2 19.28 27.70 2.31
N ASP A 3 19.51 26.85 3.30
CA ASP A 3 20.14 25.55 3.15
C ASP A 3 19.14 24.62 2.47
N GLU A 4 19.32 24.37 1.18
CA GLU A 4 18.58 23.36 0.46
C GLU A 4 18.99 22.00 1.02
N HIS A 5 18.20 21.49 1.95
CA HIS A 5 18.27 20.09 2.37
C HIS A 5 17.92 19.22 1.16
N SER A 6 18.93 18.90 0.38
CA SER A 6 18.87 17.88 -0.65
C SER A 6 18.41 16.58 0.02
N CYS A 7 17.15 16.24 -0.16
CA CYS A 7 16.61 14.94 0.21
C CYS A 7 17.24 13.90 -0.72
N VAL A 8 18.45 13.45 -0.36
CA VAL A 8 19.13 12.37 -1.06
C VAL A 8 18.32 11.12 -0.76
N ALA A 9 17.51 10.68 -1.73
CA ALA A 9 16.87 9.38 -1.67
C ALA A 9 17.96 8.31 -1.47
N ALA A 10 17.87 7.55 -0.38
CA ALA A 10 18.81 6.48 -0.11
C ALA A 10 18.76 5.48 -1.28
N VAL A 11 19.91 5.02 -1.74
CA VAL A 11 20.00 4.05 -2.82
C VAL A 11 19.33 2.75 -2.36
N VAL A 12 18.31 2.31 -3.10
CA VAL A 12 17.67 1.00 -2.87
C VAL A 12 18.74 -0.07 -3.12
N THR A 13 19.08 -0.83 -2.08
CA THR A 13 19.94 -1.98 -2.27
C THR A 13 19.12 -3.13 -2.89
N ILE A 14 19.78 -4.01 -3.65
CA ILE A 14 19.12 -5.21 -4.22
C ILE A 14 18.48 -6.05 -3.11
N ASP A 15 19.10 -6.12 -1.94
CA ASP A 15 18.60 -6.87 -0.78
C ASP A 15 17.33 -6.24 -0.20
N ASP A 16 17.26 -4.92 -0.08
CA ASP A 16 16.06 -4.23 0.43
C ASP A 16 14.90 -4.35 -0.54
N GLU A 17 15.13 -4.19 -1.84
CA GLU A 17 14.09 -4.36 -2.85
C GLU A 17 13.54 -5.80 -2.84
N THR A 18 14.41 -6.80 -2.77
CA THR A 18 14.02 -8.22 -2.70
C THR A 18 13.20 -8.50 -1.45
N ALA A 19 13.62 -7.96 -0.29
CA ALA A 19 12.90 -8.13 0.96
C ALA A 19 11.51 -7.47 0.94
N ILE A 20 11.39 -6.28 0.34
CA ILE A 20 10.12 -5.56 0.17
C ILE A 20 9.19 -6.35 -0.78
N ARG A 21 9.69 -6.82 -1.92
CA ARG A 21 8.91 -7.65 -2.84
C ARG A 21 8.43 -8.95 -2.17
N SER A 22 9.28 -9.56 -1.36
CA SER A 22 8.93 -10.76 -0.58
C SER A 22 7.85 -10.48 0.46
N LEU A 23 7.88 -9.32 1.14
CA LEU A 23 6.82 -8.89 2.05
C LEU A 23 5.47 -8.79 1.32
N LEU A 24 5.43 -8.11 0.17
CA LEU A 24 4.19 -7.96 -0.60
C LEU A 24 3.71 -9.29 -1.19
N ALA A 25 4.62 -10.18 -1.57
CA ALA A 25 4.26 -11.54 -2.00
C ALA A 25 3.61 -12.34 -0.86
N ARG A 26 4.16 -12.27 0.37
CA ARG A 26 3.54 -12.90 1.55
C ARG A 26 2.16 -12.32 1.86
N LEU A 27 2.00 -10.99 1.72
CA LEU A 27 0.72 -10.31 1.90
C LEU A 27 -0.35 -10.85 0.92
N HIS A 28 -0.01 -10.95 -0.37
CA HIS A 28 -0.89 -11.47 -1.41
C HIS A 28 -1.22 -12.95 -1.20
N ASP A 29 -0.24 -13.75 -0.80
CA ASP A 29 -0.42 -15.17 -0.53
C ASP A 29 -1.33 -15.40 0.69
N ALA A 30 -1.14 -14.65 1.79
CA ALA A 30 -2.02 -14.69 2.96
C ALA A 30 -3.47 -14.35 2.60
N TRP A 31 -3.66 -13.32 1.77
CA TRP A 31 -4.99 -12.98 1.25
C TRP A 31 -5.60 -14.12 0.44
N ALA A 32 -4.85 -14.69 -0.50
CA ALA A 32 -5.33 -15.78 -1.37
C ALA A 32 -5.74 -17.03 -0.59
N ARG A 33 -5.08 -17.30 0.54
CA ARG A 33 -5.44 -18.39 1.47
C ARG A 33 -6.56 -18.02 2.44
N GLY A 34 -6.96 -16.75 2.52
CA GLY A 34 -7.90 -16.27 3.52
C GLY A 34 -7.33 -16.34 4.96
N ASP A 35 -6.02 -16.21 5.09
CA ASP A 35 -5.31 -16.28 6.36
C ASP A 35 -5.15 -14.89 6.97
N GLY A 36 -6.13 -14.49 7.79
CA GLY A 36 -6.14 -13.17 8.44
C GLY A 36 -4.96 -12.96 9.39
N ALA A 37 -4.48 -14.01 10.05
CA ALA A 37 -3.33 -13.92 10.95
C ALA A 37 -2.04 -13.67 10.16
N ALA A 38 -1.77 -14.45 9.11
CA ALA A 38 -0.61 -14.23 8.25
C ALA A 38 -0.67 -12.87 7.54
N TYR A 39 -1.86 -12.43 7.13
CA TYR A 39 -2.06 -11.11 6.53
C TYR A 39 -1.70 -9.99 7.52
N ALA A 40 -2.22 -10.05 8.74
CA ALA A 40 -1.96 -9.06 9.78
C ALA A 40 -0.48 -9.03 10.22
N GLN A 41 0.23 -10.16 10.18
CA GLN A 41 1.66 -10.23 10.50
C GLN A 41 2.55 -9.45 9.53
N CYS A 42 2.08 -9.14 8.33
CA CYS A 42 2.79 -8.25 7.42
C CYS A 42 2.81 -6.78 7.87
N PHE A 43 1.97 -6.41 8.84
CA PHE A 43 1.85 -5.05 9.36
C PHE A 43 2.61 -4.89 10.68
N ALA A 44 3.13 -3.68 10.91
CA ALA A 44 3.68 -3.30 12.20
C ALA A 44 2.58 -3.32 13.27
N GLU A 45 2.96 -3.50 14.54
CA GLU A 45 2.01 -3.53 15.65
C GLU A 45 1.16 -2.26 15.70
N HIS A 46 1.82 -1.11 15.59
CA HIS A 46 1.18 0.21 15.50
C HIS A 46 1.10 0.65 14.03
N SER A 47 0.21 0.04 13.27
CA SER A 47 0.01 0.37 11.86
C SER A 47 -1.31 1.09 11.62
N ASP A 48 -1.36 1.84 10.52
CA ASP A 48 -2.56 2.48 10.02
C ASP A 48 -2.99 1.82 8.72
N TYR A 49 -4.27 1.48 8.61
CA TYR A 49 -4.84 0.88 7.41
C TYR A 49 -6.11 1.63 7.02
N ILE A 50 -6.06 2.35 5.90
CA ILE A 50 -7.22 3.06 5.36
C ILE A 50 -7.77 2.29 4.17
N THR A 51 -9.01 1.82 4.29
CA THR A 51 -9.70 1.08 3.24
C THR A 51 -10.16 1.99 2.12
N PHE A 52 -10.52 1.40 0.97
CA PHE A 52 -11.02 2.15 -0.19
C PHE A 52 -12.29 2.96 0.06
N ASN A 53 -13.06 2.62 1.10
CA ASN A 53 -14.29 3.31 1.51
C ASN A 53 -14.11 4.23 2.72
N GLY A 54 -12.85 4.46 3.13
CA GLY A 54 -12.52 5.42 4.18
C GLY A 54 -12.54 4.89 5.62
N MET A 55 -12.75 3.57 5.83
CA MET A 55 -12.61 2.99 7.17
C MET A 55 -11.13 3.04 7.59
N HIS A 56 -10.86 3.43 8.82
CA HIS A 56 -9.51 3.50 9.37
C HIS A 56 -9.33 2.44 10.47
N LEU A 57 -8.51 1.45 10.21
CA LEU A 57 -8.10 0.46 11.19
C LEU A 57 -6.81 0.92 11.86
N ARG A 58 -6.74 0.79 13.16
CA ARG A 58 -5.61 1.25 13.97
C ARG A 58 -4.95 0.06 14.66
N GLY A 59 -3.75 -0.26 14.18
CA GLY A 59 -2.95 -1.36 14.70
C GLY A 59 -3.26 -2.71 14.05
N ARG A 60 -2.31 -3.62 14.26
CA ARG A 60 -2.37 -4.99 13.76
C ARG A 60 -3.61 -5.74 14.26
N ALA A 61 -4.04 -5.50 15.49
CA ALA A 61 -5.19 -6.19 16.08
C ALA A 61 -6.49 -5.87 15.35
N ASP A 62 -6.77 -4.59 15.03
CA ASP A 62 -7.94 -4.20 14.25
C ASP A 62 -7.91 -4.80 12.84
N ASN A 63 -6.72 -4.80 12.22
CA ASN A 63 -6.50 -5.39 10.91
C ASN A 63 -6.80 -6.90 10.93
N LEU A 64 -6.28 -7.63 11.93
CA LEU A 64 -6.54 -9.05 12.13
C LEU A 64 -8.03 -9.34 12.28
N ALA A 65 -8.72 -8.59 13.14
CA ALA A 65 -10.14 -8.79 13.43
C ALA A 65 -10.99 -8.61 12.17
N LEU A 66 -10.78 -7.50 11.44
CA LEU A 66 -11.54 -7.23 10.22
C LEU A 66 -11.27 -8.26 9.12
N HIS A 67 -10.00 -8.51 8.77
CA HIS A 67 -9.67 -9.41 7.66
C HIS A 67 -10.04 -10.87 7.97
N SER A 68 -9.92 -11.32 9.21
CA SER A 68 -10.39 -12.65 9.61
C SER A 68 -11.91 -12.80 9.42
N ALA A 69 -12.69 -11.76 9.67
CA ALA A 69 -14.12 -11.75 9.42
C ALA A 69 -14.44 -11.73 7.91
N LEU A 70 -13.77 -10.84 7.16
CA LEU A 70 -13.99 -10.68 5.72
C LEU A 70 -13.61 -11.93 4.92
N PHE A 71 -12.53 -12.62 5.28
CA PHE A 71 -12.09 -13.86 4.61
C PHE A 71 -13.01 -15.05 4.86
N ARG A 72 -13.79 -15.04 5.94
CA ARG A 72 -14.86 -16.02 6.15
C ARG A 72 -16.12 -15.72 5.35
N GLY A 73 -16.30 -14.49 4.88
CA GLY A 73 -17.48 -14.00 4.20
C GLY A 73 -17.20 -13.45 2.80
N VAL A 74 -17.33 -12.13 2.65
CA VAL A 74 -17.36 -11.43 1.36
C VAL A 74 -16.08 -11.50 0.55
N LEU A 75 -14.94 -11.74 1.19
CA LEU A 75 -13.63 -11.87 0.52
C LEU A 75 -13.18 -13.33 0.36
N LYS A 76 -14.01 -14.30 0.74
CA LYS A 76 -13.69 -15.72 0.58
C LYS A 76 -13.39 -16.06 -0.88
N GLY A 77 -12.23 -16.67 -1.13
CA GLY A 77 -11.80 -17.09 -2.46
C GLY A 77 -11.33 -15.96 -3.38
N THR A 78 -11.26 -14.71 -2.90
CA THR A 78 -10.72 -13.59 -3.69
C THR A 78 -9.20 -13.59 -3.70
N ARG A 79 -8.61 -12.91 -4.69
CA ARG A 79 -7.17 -12.71 -4.82
C ARG A 79 -6.86 -11.23 -5.03
N LEU A 80 -5.73 -10.79 -4.51
CA LEU A 80 -5.19 -9.48 -4.85
C LEU A 80 -4.49 -9.55 -6.21
N SER A 81 -4.71 -8.55 -7.04
CA SER A 81 -4.07 -8.40 -8.34
C SER A 81 -3.48 -7.00 -8.45
N ALA A 82 -2.50 -6.70 -7.63
CA ALA A 82 -1.82 -5.41 -7.65
C ALA A 82 -0.36 -5.60 -8.09
N GLU A 83 0.09 -4.76 -9.00
CA GLU A 83 1.47 -4.72 -9.48
C GLU A 83 2.22 -3.58 -8.83
N ILE A 84 3.49 -3.79 -8.51
CA ILE A 84 4.36 -2.76 -7.95
C ILE A 84 4.73 -1.78 -9.06
N GLU A 85 4.35 -0.51 -8.90
CA GLU A 85 4.72 0.57 -9.82
C GLU A 85 6.05 1.21 -9.42
N SER A 86 6.27 1.39 -8.11
CA SER A 86 7.50 2.01 -7.61
C SER A 86 7.85 1.56 -6.19
N ILE A 87 9.14 1.48 -5.92
CA ILE A 87 9.72 1.32 -4.58
C ILE A 87 10.75 2.44 -4.42
N VAL A 88 10.58 3.28 -3.41
CA VAL A 88 11.48 4.39 -3.11
C VAL A 88 11.91 4.31 -1.65
N LEU A 89 13.21 4.21 -1.39
CA LEU A 89 13.74 4.36 -0.03
C LEU A 89 13.77 5.84 0.33
N LEU A 90 13.04 6.21 1.37
CA LEU A 90 13.06 7.55 1.96
C LEU A 90 14.23 7.70 2.94
N SER A 91 14.64 6.58 3.53
CA SER A 91 15.82 6.45 4.37
C SER A 91 16.25 4.97 4.41
N SER A 92 17.33 4.64 5.10
CA SER A 92 17.79 3.24 5.25
C SER A 92 16.80 2.31 5.93
N GLY A 93 15.78 2.84 6.61
CA GLY A 93 14.76 2.06 7.34
C GLY A 93 13.32 2.39 6.97
N ILE A 94 13.08 3.25 5.96
CA ILE A 94 11.74 3.66 5.54
C ILE A 94 11.64 3.59 4.02
N ALA A 95 10.64 2.87 3.52
CA ALA A 95 10.34 2.79 2.10
C ALA A 95 8.89 3.23 1.80
N LEU A 96 8.71 3.88 0.66
CA LEU A 96 7.43 4.20 0.07
C LEU A 96 7.22 3.29 -1.14
N VAL A 97 6.09 2.58 -1.17
CA VAL A 97 5.74 1.70 -2.27
C VAL A 97 4.38 2.09 -2.83
N HIS A 98 4.31 2.20 -4.14
CA HIS A 98 3.04 2.33 -4.84
C HIS A 98 2.75 1.07 -5.64
N THR A 99 1.49 0.63 -5.58
CA THR A 99 0.99 -0.46 -6.41
C THR A 99 -0.29 -0.04 -7.13
N ALA A 100 -0.56 -0.64 -8.27
CA ALA A 100 -1.80 -0.46 -9.01
C ALA A 100 -2.52 -1.79 -9.14
N GLY A 101 -3.77 -1.82 -8.70
CA GLY A 101 -4.66 -2.96 -8.91
C GLY A 101 -5.18 -3.00 -10.34
N SER A 102 -5.08 -4.16 -10.97
CA SER A 102 -5.65 -4.43 -12.30
C SER A 102 -7.10 -4.94 -12.20
N GLY A 103 -7.86 -4.83 -13.29
CA GLY A 103 -9.22 -5.35 -13.40
C GLY A 103 -10.30 -4.27 -13.53
N ARG A 104 -11.58 -4.69 -13.40
CA ARG A 104 -12.75 -3.80 -13.62
C ARG A 104 -12.82 -2.59 -12.68
N LYS A 105 -12.22 -2.69 -11.50
CA LYS A 105 -12.18 -1.63 -10.48
C LYS A 105 -10.73 -1.27 -10.20
N ARG A 106 -10.17 -0.41 -11.04
CA ARG A 106 -8.82 0.11 -10.84
C ARG A 106 -8.68 0.77 -9.48
N SER A 107 -7.57 0.51 -8.83
CA SER A 107 -7.23 1.08 -7.54
C SER A 107 -5.73 1.32 -7.44
N TYR A 108 -5.36 2.27 -6.60
CA TYR A 108 -3.97 2.54 -6.25
C TYR A 108 -3.79 2.28 -4.76
N GLN A 109 -2.67 1.66 -4.41
CA GLN A 109 -2.31 1.47 -3.02
C GLN A 109 -1.00 2.18 -2.73
N THR A 110 -0.94 2.78 -1.56
CA THR A 110 0.27 3.40 -1.02
C THR A 110 0.65 2.67 0.25
N TYR A 111 1.89 2.24 0.34
CA TYR A 111 2.47 1.60 1.52
C TYR A 111 3.63 2.44 2.02
N VAL A 112 3.66 2.72 3.31
CA VAL A 112 4.86 3.14 4.02
C VAL A 112 5.37 1.93 4.79
N LEU A 113 6.57 1.48 4.46
CA LEU A 113 7.22 0.34 5.08
C LEU A 113 8.30 0.82 6.05
N VAL A 114 8.46 0.09 7.13
CA VAL A 114 9.52 0.32 8.12
C VAL A 114 10.34 -0.95 8.30
N LYS A 115 11.65 -0.78 8.44
CA LYS A 115 12.57 -1.88 8.71
C LYS A 115 12.66 -2.12 10.21
N SER A 116 12.39 -3.34 10.63
CA SER A 116 12.50 -3.80 12.02
C SER A 116 13.50 -4.96 12.07
N GLY A 117 14.73 -4.67 12.51
CA GLY A 117 15.83 -5.63 12.38
C GLY A 117 16.15 -5.92 10.91
N ALA A 118 16.05 -7.18 10.51
CA ALA A 118 16.25 -7.63 9.12
C ALA A 118 14.95 -7.64 8.29
N GLU A 119 13.79 -7.41 8.90
CA GLU A 119 12.49 -7.53 8.25
C GLU A 119 11.88 -6.16 7.93
N TRP A 120 11.16 -6.11 6.81
CA TRP A 120 10.29 -4.99 6.48
C TRP A 120 8.86 -5.28 6.91
N LEU A 121 8.17 -4.28 7.47
CA LEU A 121 6.77 -4.35 7.89
C LEU A 121 6.00 -3.14 7.34
N ILE A 122 4.71 -3.31 7.12
CA ILE A 122 3.83 -2.24 6.67
C ILE A 122 3.46 -1.37 7.88
N ARG A 123 3.88 -0.11 7.89
CA ARG A 123 3.56 0.88 8.92
C ARG A 123 2.28 1.64 8.59
N SER A 124 2.06 1.93 7.31
CA SER A 124 0.85 2.59 6.84
C SER A 124 0.45 2.06 5.47
N PHE A 125 -0.84 1.89 5.29
CA PHE A 125 -1.45 1.44 4.05
C PHE A 125 -2.67 2.27 3.74
N GLN A 126 -2.82 2.67 2.49
CA GLN A 126 -4.03 3.30 1.99
C GLN A 126 -4.40 2.73 0.63
N ASN A 127 -5.68 2.41 0.47
CA ASN A 127 -6.26 1.97 -0.80
C ASN A 127 -7.19 3.05 -1.34
N THR A 128 -6.97 3.46 -2.58
CA THR A 128 -7.81 4.44 -3.27
C THR A 128 -8.40 3.82 -4.53
N ARG A 129 -9.72 3.74 -4.59
CA ARG A 129 -10.42 3.27 -5.79
C ARG A 129 -10.54 4.41 -6.80
N VAL A 130 -10.18 4.14 -8.05
CA VAL A 130 -10.36 5.10 -9.15
C VAL A 130 -11.85 5.32 -9.39
N GLN A 131 -12.25 6.59 -9.42
CA GLN A 131 -13.61 7.04 -9.75
C GLN A 131 -13.61 7.67 -11.16
N PRO A 132 -13.96 6.92 -12.21
CA PRO A 132 -13.73 7.35 -13.59
C PRO A 132 -14.38 8.69 -13.93
N LEU A 133 -15.61 8.91 -13.46
CA LEU A 133 -16.33 10.16 -13.74
C LEU A 133 -15.67 11.38 -13.08
N SER A 134 -15.28 11.24 -11.82
CA SER A 134 -14.58 12.30 -11.07
C SER A 134 -13.24 12.64 -11.73
N VAL A 135 -12.46 11.63 -12.09
CA VAL A 135 -11.17 11.81 -12.80
C VAL A 135 -11.38 12.51 -14.14
N TRP A 136 -12.41 12.13 -14.90
CA TRP A 136 -12.72 12.75 -16.19
C TRP A 136 -13.08 14.23 -16.04
N ILE A 137 -13.94 14.58 -15.09
CA ILE A 137 -14.32 15.98 -14.81
C ILE A 137 -13.09 16.82 -14.44
N THR A 138 -12.25 16.31 -13.54
CA THR A 138 -11.04 17.00 -13.09
C THR A 138 -10.07 17.25 -14.26
N ARG A 139 -9.83 16.25 -15.10
CA ARG A 139 -8.97 16.38 -16.28
C ARG A 139 -9.53 17.31 -17.34
N TRP A 140 -10.84 17.34 -17.48
CA TRP A 140 -11.49 18.28 -18.40
C TRP A 140 -11.34 19.73 -17.92
N ALA A 141 -11.53 19.99 -16.62
CA ALA A 141 -11.32 21.31 -16.03
C ALA A 141 -9.86 21.78 -16.18
N GLN A 142 -8.90 20.90 -15.95
CA GLN A 142 -7.47 21.18 -16.11
C GLN A 142 -7.15 21.61 -17.55
N ARG A 143 -7.61 20.88 -18.56
CA ARG A 143 -7.38 21.22 -19.97
C ARG A 143 -7.99 22.57 -20.38
N ARG A 144 -9.07 23.00 -19.75
CA ARG A 144 -9.65 24.33 -20.00
C ARG A 144 -8.82 25.45 -19.40
N ALA A 145 -8.21 25.22 -18.23
CA ALA A 145 -7.33 26.21 -17.60
C ALA A 145 -6.05 26.44 -18.42
N ASP A 146 -5.53 25.41 -19.11
CA ASP A 146 -4.33 25.50 -19.95
C ASP A 146 -4.57 26.27 -21.26
N LEU A 147 -5.83 26.62 -21.59
CA LEU A 147 -6.23 27.33 -22.82
C LEU A 147 -6.55 28.82 -22.59
N THR A 148 -6.42 29.32 -21.36
CA THR A 148 -6.63 30.73 -20.98
C THR A 148 -5.34 31.37 -20.51
#